data_eab9c47e8231eb896dcba2f2c76f7bc4
#
_entry.id   eab9c47e8231eb896dcba2f2c76f7bc4
#
_cell.length_a   1.000
_cell.length_b   1.000
_cell.length_c   1.000
_cell.angle_alpha   90.00
_cell.angle_beta   90.00
_cell.angle_gamma   90.00
#
_symmetry.space_group_name_H-M   'P 1'
#
loop_
_entity.id
_entity.type
_entity.pdbx_description
1 polymer ?
#
loop_
_entity_poly.entity_id
_entity_poly.type
_entity_poly.pdbx_seq_one_letter_code
_entity_poly.pdbx_strand_id
1 'polypeptide(L)'
;MKKTSAAFFALSLISSNLISQDSTLRSVHNTAFTTNEVLEYRVHYGFIDAGEARLEIVPDIKTFANRSVYHVVGTGKTKGAFDWFFKVRDRYESYIDSASIFPWYFVRRVDEGGYKINQNVTFNHYKNIAISEKKTITVPRGTQDIISAYYFARTLNFDTAMVNDVYSFNAYLDDEIIPLNIKFLGREKVKTGLGTFNCIKFRPVLLVGRVFKDEEDMTIWITDDKNKVVIRAQAEILVGSVKMDLKKYSGLANPLLAKIK
;
A
#
# COMPACT_ATOMS: atom_id res chain seq x y z
N MET A 1 -81.41 12.76 -26.46
CA MET A 1 -80.16 13.56 -26.31
C MET A 1 -79.26 12.84 -25.32
N LYS A 2 -78.26 12.11 -25.86
CA LYS A 2 -77.28 11.38 -25.02
C LYS A 2 -75.97 12.20 -24.97
N LYS A 3 -75.53 12.62 -23.79
CA LYS A 3 -74.27 13.31 -23.56
C LYS A 3 -73.19 12.23 -23.32
N THR A 4 -72.21 12.14 -24.17
CA THR A 4 -70.98 11.34 -24.02
C THR A 4 -69.92 12.15 -23.35
N SER A 5 -69.51 11.78 -22.14
CA SER A 5 -68.36 12.33 -21.46
C SER A 5 -67.08 11.61 -21.91
N ALA A 6 -66.15 12.38 -22.46
CA ALA A 6 -64.80 11.88 -22.79
C ALA A 6 -63.89 12.09 -21.57
N ALA A 7 -63.36 10.98 -21.03
CA ALA A 7 -62.39 11.00 -19.97
C ALA A 7 -60.97 11.11 -20.61
N PHE A 8 -60.28 12.20 -20.31
CA PHE A 8 -58.87 12.38 -20.68
C PHE A 8 -57.99 11.67 -19.65
N PHE A 9 -57.30 10.63 -20.08
CA PHE A 9 -56.28 9.96 -19.27
C PHE A 9 -54.93 10.67 -19.51
N ALA A 10 -54.50 11.47 -18.55
CA ALA A 10 -53.18 12.10 -18.56
C ALA A 10 -52.16 11.06 -18.11
N LEU A 11 -51.35 10.55 -19.06
CA LEU A 11 -50.24 9.66 -18.80
C LEU A 11 -49.05 10.52 -18.35
N SER A 12 -48.78 10.59 -17.03
CA SER A 12 -47.57 11.24 -16.50
C SER A 12 -46.37 10.36 -16.72
N LEU A 13 -45.52 10.73 -17.65
CA LEU A 13 -44.19 10.17 -17.85
C LEU A 13 -43.30 10.60 -16.65
N ILE A 14 -43.12 9.70 -15.70
CA ILE A 14 -42.09 9.84 -14.67
C ILE A 14 -40.76 9.51 -15.34
N SER A 15 -40.06 10.55 -15.78
CA SER A 15 -38.66 10.45 -16.18
C SER A 15 -37.82 10.18 -14.94
N SER A 16 -37.51 8.90 -14.68
CA SER A 16 -36.48 8.51 -13.73
C SER A 16 -35.13 8.99 -14.25
N ASN A 17 -34.64 10.09 -13.69
CA ASN A 17 -33.25 10.48 -13.85
C ASN A 17 -32.39 9.39 -13.22
N LEU A 18 -31.95 8.42 -14.03
CA LEU A 18 -30.85 7.55 -13.72
C LEU A 18 -29.63 8.46 -13.59
N ILE A 19 -29.26 8.81 -12.35
CA ILE A 19 -27.96 9.38 -12.04
C ILE A 19 -26.97 8.31 -12.47
N SER A 20 -26.39 8.49 -13.65
CA SER A 20 -25.24 7.69 -14.09
C SER A 20 -24.14 7.95 -13.07
N GLN A 21 -23.95 7.03 -12.15
CA GLN A 21 -22.78 7.03 -11.28
C GLN A 21 -21.58 7.01 -12.23
N ASP A 22 -20.78 8.08 -12.21
CA ASP A 22 -19.54 8.14 -12.99
C ASP A 22 -18.66 6.95 -12.60
N SER A 23 -18.70 5.90 -13.42
CA SER A 23 -18.04 4.62 -13.19
C SER A 23 -16.57 4.65 -13.63
N THR A 24 -16.05 5.82 -13.98
CA THR A 24 -14.65 5.95 -14.43
C THR A 24 -13.71 5.76 -13.25
N LEU A 25 -12.85 4.76 -13.36
CA LEU A 25 -11.77 4.54 -12.40
C LEU A 25 -10.67 5.58 -12.64
N ARG A 26 -9.99 5.99 -11.56
CA ARG A 26 -8.84 6.92 -11.69
C ARG A 26 -7.75 6.30 -12.59
N SER A 27 -6.98 7.15 -13.24
CA SER A 27 -5.73 6.78 -13.90
C SER A 27 -4.56 7.42 -13.17
N VAL A 28 -3.51 6.62 -12.90
CA VAL A 28 -2.30 7.06 -12.22
C VAL A 28 -1.11 6.84 -13.15
N HIS A 29 -0.35 7.88 -13.41
CA HIS A 29 0.87 7.76 -14.21
C HIS A 29 2.00 7.13 -13.37
N ASN A 30 2.27 5.85 -13.60
CA ASN A 30 3.33 5.13 -12.90
C ASN A 30 4.61 5.10 -13.74
N THR A 31 5.68 5.66 -13.20
CA THR A 31 7.05 5.55 -13.73
C THR A 31 8.02 4.94 -12.71
N ALA A 32 7.53 4.59 -11.50
CA ALA A 32 8.39 4.23 -10.38
C ALA A 32 8.74 2.74 -10.31
N PHE A 33 7.90 1.87 -10.85
CA PHE A 33 8.09 0.42 -10.78
C PHE A 33 7.51 -0.30 -11.99
N THR A 34 7.96 -1.55 -12.19
CA THR A 34 7.51 -2.45 -13.26
C THR A 34 7.52 -3.88 -12.77
N THR A 35 7.07 -4.82 -13.61
CA THR A 35 7.20 -6.26 -13.35
C THR A 35 8.66 -6.68 -13.15
N ASN A 36 8.90 -7.80 -12.49
CA ASN A 36 10.21 -8.31 -12.10
C ASN A 36 10.99 -7.49 -11.06
N GLU A 37 10.39 -6.43 -10.48
CA GLU A 37 11.03 -5.75 -9.36
C GLU A 37 11.11 -6.67 -8.16
N VAL A 38 12.31 -6.79 -7.57
CA VAL A 38 12.56 -7.53 -6.34
C VAL A 38 13.34 -6.66 -5.38
N LEU A 39 12.81 -6.52 -4.17
CA LEU A 39 13.43 -5.76 -3.08
C LEU A 39 13.60 -6.69 -1.88
N GLU A 40 14.83 -6.89 -1.42
CA GLU A 40 15.15 -7.71 -0.26
C GLU A 40 15.69 -6.83 0.87
N TYR A 41 15.15 -7.00 2.06
CA TYR A 41 15.47 -6.21 3.23
C TYR A 41 16.06 -7.07 4.35
N ARG A 42 17.01 -6.49 5.07
CA ARG A 42 17.52 -6.98 6.35
C ARG A 42 16.77 -6.28 7.47
N VAL A 43 16.16 -7.05 8.36
CA VAL A 43 15.58 -6.54 9.61
C VAL A 43 16.58 -6.77 10.74
N HIS A 44 16.91 -5.73 11.51
CA HIS A 44 17.94 -5.84 12.54
C HIS A 44 17.67 -4.92 13.74
N TYR A 45 18.18 -5.33 14.89
CA TYR A 45 18.24 -4.54 16.11
C TYR A 45 19.72 -4.30 16.44
N GLY A 46 20.15 -3.03 16.34
CA GLY A 46 21.58 -2.73 16.38
C GLY A 46 22.37 -3.54 15.34
N PHE A 47 23.29 -4.38 15.81
CA PHE A 47 24.12 -5.24 14.96
C PHE A 47 23.53 -6.64 14.75
N ILE A 48 22.49 -7.01 15.50
CA ILE A 48 21.91 -8.35 15.50
C ILE A 48 20.87 -8.47 14.41
N ASP A 49 21.02 -9.47 13.53
CA ASP A 49 20.02 -9.81 12.53
C ASP A 49 18.77 -10.40 13.20
N ALA A 50 17.63 -9.76 13.01
CA ALA A 50 16.36 -10.19 13.55
C ALA A 50 15.50 -10.93 12.52
N GLY A 51 15.62 -10.56 11.24
CA GLY A 51 14.80 -11.13 10.18
C GLY A 51 15.16 -10.64 8.80
N GLU A 52 14.30 -11.00 7.87
CA GLU A 52 14.34 -10.51 6.50
C GLU A 52 12.93 -10.29 5.98
N ALA A 53 12.78 -9.33 5.07
CA ALA A 53 11.57 -9.12 4.31
C ALA A 53 11.90 -9.08 2.81
N ARG A 54 10.95 -9.48 1.97
CA ARG A 54 11.07 -9.44 0.51
C ARG A 54 9.76 -8.94 -0.08
N LEU A 55 9.87 -8.03 -1.04
CA LEU A 55 8.79 -7.63 -1.93
C LEU A 55 9.17 -8.01 -3.36
N GLU A 56 8.23 -8.56 -4.09
CA GLU A 56 8.41 -8.97 -5.48
C GLU A 56 7.17 -8.64 -6.30
N ILE A 57 7.36 -7.94 -7.42
CA ILE A 57 6.35 -7.87 -8.47
C ILE A 57 6.60 -9.06 -9.41
N VAL A 58 5.68 -10.02 -9.39
CA VAL A 58 5.79 -11.24 -10.20
C VAL A 58 5.91 -10.88 -11.69
N PRO A 59 6.74 -11.61 -12.47
CA PRO A 59 6.97 -11.32 -13.89
C PRO A 59 5.71 -11.26 -14.74
N ASP A 60 4.75 -12.17 -14.47
CA ASP A 60 3.57 -12.34 -15.29
C ASP A 60 2.49 -11.32 -14.95
N ILE A 61 2.07 -10.54 -15.94
CA ILE A 61 0.90 -9.69 -15.82
C ILE A 61 -0.34 -10.58 -15.79
N LYS A 62 -1.11 -10.46 -14.72
CA LYS A 62 -2.38 -11.16 -14.55
C LYS A 62 -3.55 -10.27 -14.92
N THR A 63 -4.72 -10.88 -15.12
CA THR A 63 -5.96 -10.17 -15.36
C THR A 63 -6.91 -10.40 -14.19
N PHE A 64 -7.47 -9.32 -13.65
CA PHE A 64 -8.53 -9.34 -12.66
C PHE A 64 -9.63 -8.36 -13.07
N ALA A 65 -10.89 -8.78 -13.03
CA ALA A 65 -12.03 -7.95 -13.46
C ALA A 65 -11.84 -7.32 -14.87
N ASN A 66 -11.27 -8.09 -15.83
CA ASN A 66 -10.90 -7.67 -17.19
C ASN A 66 -9.88 -6.52 -17.26
N ARG A 67 -9.08 -6.33 -16.21
CA ARG A 67 -8.04 -5.31 -16.12
C ARG A 67 -6.69 -5.94 -15.83
N SER A 68 -5.63 -5.40 -16.43
CA SER A 68 -4.27 -5.85 -16.15
C SER A 68 -3.87 -5.47 -14.72
N VAL A 69 -3.25 -6.39 -14.01
CA VAL A 69 -2.82 -6.19 -12.62
C VAL A 69 -1.37 -6.62 -12.43
N TYR A 70 -0.64 -5.88 -11.60
CA TYR A 70 0.59 -6.36 -10.99
C TYR A 70 0.24 -7.31 -9.85
N HIS A 71 0.84 -8.50 -9.84
CA HIS A 71 0.77 -9.40 -8.70
C HIS A 71 2.00 -9.16 -7.82
N VAL A 72 1.80 -8.55 -6.67
CA VAL A 72 2.86 -8.25 -5.70
C VAL A 72 2.81 -9.24 -4.56
N VAL A 73 3.95 -9.80 -4.22
CA VAL A 73 4.12 -10.74 -3.11
C VAL A 73 5.10 -10.14 -2.10
N GLY A 74 4.65 -9.96 -0.87
CA GLY A 74 5.46 -9.59 0.29
C GLY A 74 5.63 -10.78 1.22
N THR A 75 6.85 -11.03 1.69
CA THR A 75 7.12 -12.05 2.71
C THR A 75 8.00 -11.47 3.80
N GLY A 76 7.75 -11.91 5.05
CA GLY A 76 8.54 -11.57 6.22
C GLY A 76 8.84 -12.80 7.07
N LYS A 77 10.06 -12.91 7.57
CA LYS A 77 10.40 -13.98 8.51
C LYS A 77 11.50 -13.56 9.46
N THR A 78 11.42 -14.04 10.69
CA THR A 78 12.50 -13.93 11.69
C THR A 78 13.64 -14.89 11.38
N LYS A 79 14.82 -14.59 11.94
CA LYS A 79 16.06 -15.37 11.79
C LYS A 79 16.81 -15.48 13.11
N GLY A 80 17.73 -16.48 13.17
CA GLY A 80 18.66 -16.66 14.29
C GLY A 80 17.95 -16.80 15.64
N ALA A 81 18.46 -16.10 16.65
CA ALA A 81 17.89 -16.13 18.00
C ALA A 81 16.45 -15.62 18.06
N PHE A 82 16.10 -14.62 17.25
CA PHE A 82 14.73 -14.09 17.21
C PHE A 82 13.72 -15.13 16.72
N ASP A 83 14.11 -16.02 15.81
CA ASP A 83 13.24 -17.11 15.33
C ASP A 83 12.90 -18.14 16.42
N TRP A 84 13.77 -18.27 17.40
CA TRP A 84 13.55 -19.15 18.54
C TRP A 84 12.62 -18.52 19.59
N PHE A 85 12.72 -17.20 19.83
CA PHE A 85 11.89 -16.51 20.81
C PHE A 85 10.51 -16.12 20.26
N PHE A 86 10.45 -15.64 19.01
CA PHE A 86 9.23 -15.14 18.39
C PHE A 86 9.28 -15.40 16.89
N LYS A 87 8.79 -16.57 16.50
CA LYS A 87 8.79 -17.02 15.13
C LYS A 87 7.77 -16.23 14.30
N VAL A 88 8.22 -15.59 13.22
CA VAL A 88 7.37 -14.89 12.24
C VAL A 88 7.49 -15.57 10.89
N ARG A 89 6.34 -15.82 10.25
CA ARG A 89 6.23 -16.35 8.88
C ARG A 89 5.03 -15.71 8.23
N ASP A 90 5.27 -14.56 7.62
CA ASP A 90 4.22 -13.76 7.02
C ASP A 90 4.31 -13.77 5.51
N ARG A 91 3.14 -13.76 4.88
CA ARG A 91 2.97 -13.62 3.44
C ARG A 91 1.76 -12.74 3.15
N TYR A 92 2.00 -11.73 2.34
CA TYR A 92 0.99 -10.81 1.84
C TYR A 92 1.03 -10.82 0.32
N GLU A 93 -0.15 -10.76 -0.32
CA GLU A 93 -0.23 -10.62 -1.77
C GLU A 93 -1.25 -9.55 -2.12
N SER A 94 -0.94 -8.74 -3.13
CA SER A 94 -1.85 -7.74 -3.67
C SER A 94 -1.90 -7.83 -5.19
N TYR A 95 -3.09 -7.80 -5.73
CA TYR A 95 -3.35 -7.74 -7.18
C TYR A 95 -3.74 -6.31 -7.51
N ILE A 96 -2.75 -5.52 -7.91
CA ILE A 96 -2.83 -4.07 -8.08
C ILE A 96 -3.16 -3.71 -9.51
N ASP A 97 -4.23 -2.97 -9.74
CA ASP A 97 -4.58 -2.45 -11.06
C ASP A 97 -3.42 -1.65 -11.67
N SER A 98 -3.00 -2.00 -12.88
CA SER A 98 -1.82 -1.39 -13.49
C SER A 98 -2.01 0.07 -13.91
N ALA A 99 -3.26 0.48 -14.15
CA ALA A 99 -3.58 1.85 -14.57
C ALA A 99 -4.04 2.73 -13.40
N SER A 100 -4.69 2.14 -12.39
CA SER A 100 -5.30 2.90 -11.29
C SER A 100 -4.51 2.84 -9.99
N ILE A 101 -3.57 1.90 -9.88
CA ILE A 101 -2.74 1.64 -8.71
C ILE A 101 -3.59 1.58 -7.42
N PHE A 102 -4.51 0.62 -7.41
CA PHE A 102 -5.29 0.19 -6.25
C PHE A 102 -5.53 -1.33 -6.32
N PRO A 103 -5.82 -2.02 -5.19
CA PRO A 103 -5.97 -3.47 -5.17
C PRO A 103 -7.34 -3.90 -5.69
N TRP A 104 -7.39 -5.02 -6.45
CA TRP A 104 -8.60 -5.78 -6.70
C TRP A 104 -8.77 -6.94 -5.73
N TYR A 105 -7.63 -7.52 -5.30
CA TYR A 105 -7.64 -8.65 -4.40
C TYR A 105 -6.40 -8.60 -3.50
N PHE A 106 -6.59 -8.87 -2.22
CA PHE A 106 -5.55 -8.88 -1.20
C PHE A 106 -5.59 -10.17 -0.41
N VAL A 107 -4.43 -10.75 -0.17
CA VAL A 107 -4.25 -11.97 0.61
C VAL A 107 -3.31 -11.68 1.78
N ARG A 108 -3.71 -12.10 2.98
CA ARG A 108 -2.91 -11.97 4.19
C ARG A 108 -2.81 -13.31 4.89
N ARG A 109 -1.60 -13.77 5.07
CA ARG A 109 -1.24 -14.99 5.79
C ARG A 109 -0.18 -14.61 6.83
N VAL A 110 -0.54 -14.60 8.09
CA VAL A 110 0.31 -14.19 9.22
C VAL A 110 0.46 -15.37 10.16
N ASP A 111 1.68 -15.61 10.61
CA ASP A 111 2.01 -16.54 11.69
C ASP A 111 3.09 -15.90 12.56
N GLU A 112 2.68 -15.22 13.64
CA GLU A 112 3.51 -14.45 14.55
C GLU A 112 3.41 -15.02 15.97
N GLY A 113 4.43 -15.79 16.38
CA GLY A 113 4.46 -16.40 17.71
C GLY A 113 3.24 -17.30 18.03
N GLY A 114 2.64 -17.90 17.00
CA GLY A 114 1.42 -18.71 17.10
C GLY A 114 0.11 -17.95 16.87
N TYR A 115 0.13 -16.63 16.83
CA TYR A 115 -1.01 -15.84 16.36
C TYR A 115 -1.12 -15.94 14.85
N LYS A 116 -2.32 -16.34 14.34
CA LYS A 116 -2.51 -16.62 12.92
C LYS A 116 -3.64 -15.79 12.32
N ILE A 117 -3.35 -15.19 11.16
CA ILE A 117 -4.36 -14.58 10.31
C ILE A 117 -4.37 -15.30 8.97
N ASN A 118 -5.58 -15.59 8.49
CA ASN A 118 -5.83 -16.14 7.17
C ASN A 118 -7.00 -15.36 6.58
N GLN A 119 -6.69 -14.32 5.81
CA GLN A 119 -7.67 -13.37 5.29
C GLN A 119 -7.50 -13.17 3.79
N ASN A 120 -8.63 -13.11 3.07
CA ASN A 120 -8.71 -12.66 1.70
C ASN A 120 -9.70 -11.49 1.63
N VAL A 121 -9.38 -10.50 0.82
CA VAL A 121 -10.24 -9.33 0.62
C VAL A 121 -10.38 -9.06 -0.87
N THR A 122 -11.62 -9.00 -1.35
CA THR A 122 -11.94 -8.57 -2.72
C THR A 122 -12.43 -7.13 -2.68
N PHE A 123 -11.83 -6.27 -3.50
CA PHE A 123 -12.26 -4.88 -3.66
C PHE A 123 -13.09 -4.74 -4.92
N ASN A 124 -14.26 -4.15 -4.81
CA ASN A 124 -15.07 -3.73 -5.94
C ASN A 124 -15.10 -2.21 -6.02
N HIS A 125 -14.19 -1.65 -6.80
CA HIS A 125 -14.05 -0.19 -6.94
C HIS A 125 -15.19 0.47 -7.72
N TYR A 126 -15.96 -0.29 -8.49
CA TYR A 126 -17.17 0.22 -9.14
C TYR A 126 -18.31 0.43 -8.14
N LYS A 127 -18.40 -0.43 -7.11
CA LYS A 127 -19.41 -0.36 -6.05
C LYS A 127 -18.89 0.31 -4.78
N ASN A 128 -17.61 0.63 -4.71
CA ASN A 128 -16.94 1.17 -3.52
C ASN A 128 -17.15 0.28 -2.28
N ILE A 129 -16.89 -1.03 -2.42
CA ILE A 129 -16.98 -2.00 -1.34
C ILE A 129 -15.74 -2.88 -1.27
N ALA A 130 -15.40 -3.31 -0.06
CA ALA A 130 -14.44 -4.38 0.22
C ALA A 130 -15.18 -5.55 0.90
N ILE A 131 -14.86 -6.76 0.48
CA ILE A 131 -15.51 -8.00 0.89
C ILE A 131 -14.43 -8.91 1.46
N SER A 132 -14.52 -9.21 2.74
CA SER A 132 -13.71 -10.25 3.42
C SER A 132 -14.56 -11.47 3.75
N GLU A 133 -13.95 -12.48 4.37
CA GLU A 133 -14.68 -13.64 4.90
C GLU A 133 -15.63 -13.26 6.05
N LYS A 134 -15.41 -12.13 6.70
CA LYS A 134 -16.18 -11.71 7.89
C LYS A 134 -17.32 -10.76 7.54
N LYS A 135 -17.06 -9.80 6.63
CA LYS A 135 -18.06 -8.77 6.32
C LYS A 135 -17.79 -8.06 4.99
N THR A 136 -18.82 -7.37 4.52
CA THR A 136 -18.72 -6.39 3.42
C THR A 136 -18.82 -4.99 4.02
N ILE A 137 -17.90 -4.11 3.66
CA ILE A 137 -17.93 -2.71 4.07
C ILE A 137 -17.86 -1.76 2.89
N THR A 138 -18.47 -0.59 3.02
CA THR A 138 -18.29 0.52 2.06
C THR A 138 -16.91 1.12 2.26
N VAL A 139 -16.20 1.37 1.15
CA VAL A 139 -14.85 1.93 1.17
C VAL A 139 -14.79 3.20 0.31
N PRO A 140 -13.99 4.20 0.66
CA PRO A 140 -13.73 5.35 -0.20
C PRO A 140 -13.14 4.93 -1.55
N ARG A 141 -13.35 5.74 -2.59
CA ARG A 141 -12.73 5.50 -3.91
C ARG A 141 -11.22 5.45 -3.80
N GLY A 142 -10.63 4.44 -4.44
CA GLY A 142 -9.17 4.28 -4.47
C GLY A 142 -8.55 3.83 -3.16
N THR A 143 -9.33 3.24 -2.24
CA THR A 143 -8.83 2.61 -1.02
C THR A 143 -7.77 1.58 -1.36
N GLN A 144 -6.67 1.59 -0.61
CA GLN A 144 -5.53 0.72 -0.74
C GLN A 144 -5.62 -0.47 0.23
N ASP A 145 -4.89 -1.55 -0.03
CA ASP A 145 -4.38 -2.45 1.02
C ASP A 145 -2.97 -2.00 1.44
N ILE A 146 -2.35 -2.67 2.39
CA ILE A 146 -1.03 -2.27 2.91
C ILE A 146 0.10 -2.40 1.88
N ILE A 147 0.00 -3.34 0.93
CA ILE A 147 0.99 -3.51 -0.14
C ILE A 147 0.76 -2.47 -1.24
N SER A 148 -0.47 -2.35 -1.72
CA SER A 148 -0.80 -1.37 -2.76
C SER A 148 -0.61 0.07 -2.29
N ALA A 149 -0.78 0.36 -0.98
CA ALA A 149 -0.48 1.64 -0.37
C ALA A 149 0.99 2.06 -0.58
N TYR A 150 1.93 1.13 -0.39
CA TYR A 150 3.35 1.37 -0.66
C TYR A 150 3.60 1.70 -2.13
N TYR A 151 3.04 0.92 -3.05
CA TYR A 151 3.22 1.16 -4.50
C TYR A 151 2.51 2.45 -4.96
N PHE A 152 1.36 2.77 -4.41
CA PHE A 152 0.68 4.05 -4.67
C PHE A 152 1.50 5.24 -4.18
N ALA A 153 2.06 5.18 -2.97
CA ALA A 153 2.90 6.25 -2.44
C ALA A 153 4.12 6.55 -3.34
N ARG A 154 4.69 5.54 -4.01
CA ARG A 154 5.80 5.70 -4.97
C ARG A 154 5.40 6.46 -6.24
N THR A 155 4.11 6.55 -6.57
CA THR A 155 3.63 7.33 -7.72
C THR A 155 3.42 8.80 -7.41
N LEU A 156 3.47 9.20 -6.15
CA LEU A 156 3.28 10.58 -5.73
C LEU A 156 4.47 11.45 -6.15
N ASN A 157 4.19 12.72 -6.44
CA ASN A 157 5.23 13.71 -6.73
C ASN A 157 5.67 14.41 -5.44
N PHE A 158 6.98 14.40 -5.18
CA PHE A 158 7.60 15.06 -4.03
C PHE A 158 8.58 16.16 -4.43
N ASP A 159 8.67 16.54 -5.72
CA ASP A 159 9.67 17.49 -6.21
C ASP A 159 9.52 18.86 -5.56
N THR A 160 8.28 19.28 -5.34
CA THR A 160 7.94 20.58 -4.73
C THR A 160 7.54 20.45 -3.24
N ALA A 161 7.72 19.27 -2.63
CA ALA A 161 7.33 19.04 -1.25
C ALA A 161 8.09 19.93 -0.28
N MET A 162 7.38 20.54 0.66
CA MET A 162 7.91 21.31 1.77
C MET A 162 7.83 20.53 3.08
N VAL A 163 8.75 20.81 3.99
CA VAL A 163 8.75 20.16 5.31
C VAL A 163 7.40 20.38 6.02
N ASN A 164 6.83 19.31 6.52
CA ASN A 164 5.50 19.17 7.12
C ASN A 164 4.33 19.00 6.13
N ASP A 165 4.55 18.97 4.82
CA ASP A 165 3.50 18.55 3.90
C ASP A 165 3.02 17.13 4.23
N VAL A 166 1.69 16.93 4.16
CA VAL A 166 1.06 15.65 4.47
C VAL A 166 0.36 15.11 3.23
N TYR A 167 0.68 13.88 2.89
CA TYR A 167 0.02 13.13 1.80
C TYR A 167 -0.90 12.09 2.42
N SER A 168 -2.20 12.17 2.08
CA SER A 168 -3.24 11.36 2.71
C SER A 168 -3.94 10.47 1.69
N PHE A 169 -4.17 9.22 2.06
CA PHE A 169 -5.01 8.27 1.32
C PHE A 169 -5.58 7.23 2.27
N ASN A 170 -6.61 6.48 1.82
CA ASN A 170 -7.27 5.50 2.67
C ASN A 170 -6.71 4.10 2.44
N ALA A 171 -6.56 3.33 3.52
CA ALA A 171 -6.23 1.91 3.46
C ALA A 171 -7.27 1.07 4.20
N TYR A 172 -7.40 -0.17 3.75
CA TYR A 172 -8.17 -1.20 4.40
C TYR A 172 -7.25 -2.09 5.24
N LEU A 173 -7.55 -2.24 6.50
CA LEU A 173 -6.85 -3.13 7.42
C LEU A 173 -7.82 -3.64 8.48
N ASP A 174 -7.81 -4.95 8.76
CA ASP A 174 -8.63 -5.60 9.80
C ASP A 174 -10.14 -5.28 9.70
N ASP A 175 -10.66 -5.29 8.46
CA ASP A 175 -12.05 -4.98 8.15
C ASP A 175 -12.49 -3.54 8.50
N GLU A 176 -11.54 -2.61 8.52
CA GLU A 176 -11.76 -1.19 8.78
C GLU A 176 -11.03 -0.32 7.74
N ILE A 177 -11.50 0.92 7.60
CA ILE A 177 -10.81 1.94 6.82
C ILE A 177 -9.98 2.79 7.76
N ILE A 178 -8.69 2.87 7.45
CA ILE A 178 -7.74 3.71 8.18
C ILE A 178 -7.19 4.80 7.26
N PRO A 179 -7.13 6.05 7.70
CA PRO A 179 -6.39 7.09 6.99
C PRO A 179 -4.89 6.81 7.12
N LEU A 180 -4.19 6.67 5.99
CA LEU A 180 -2.74 6.67 5.95
C LEU A 180 -2.27 8.07 5.61
N ASN A 181 -1.57 8.70 6.52
CA ASN A 181 -0.97 10.00 6.37
C ASN A 181 0.55 9.84 6.38
N ILE A 182 1.24 10.36 5.38
CA ILE A 182 2.70 10.40 5.35
C ILE A 182 3.17 11.85 5.36
N LYS A 183 3.93 12.22 6.38
CA LYS A 183 4.45 13.57 6.57
C LYS A 183 5.86 13.67 6.00
N PHE A 184 6.07 14.62 5.09
CA PHE A 184 7.39 14.89 4.53
C PHE A 184 8.26 15.62 5.55
N LEU A 185 9.46 15.08 5.84
CA LEU A 185 10.40 15.61 6.81
C LEU A 185 11.64 16.26 6.17
N GLY A 186 11.76 16.21 4.83
CA GLY A 186 12.90 16.75 4.13
C GLY A 186 13.70 15.70 3.38
N ARG A 187 14.94 16.05 3.05
CA ARG A 187 15.88 15.21 2.30
C ARG A 187 17.19 15.09 3.06
N GLU A 188 17.77 13.91 3.10
CA GLU A 188 19.06 13.66 3.73
C GLU A 188 19.80 12.48 3.09
N LYS A 189 21.09 12.34 3.41
CA LYS A 189 21.89 11.20 2.98
C LYS A 189 21.79 10.07 3.98
N VAL A 190 21.51 8.86 3.51
CA VAL A 190 21.42 7.65 4.35
C VAL A 190 22.51 6.66 3.93
N LYS A 191 23.29 6.20 4.90
CA LYS A 191 24.30 5.14 4.71
C LYS A 191 23.73 3.80 5.16
N THR A 192 23.83 2.78 4.29
CA THR A 192 23.47 1.39 4.56
C THR A 192 24.58 0.45 4.14
N GLY A 193 24.38 -0.85 4.26
CA GLY A 193 25.31 -1.87 3.74
C GLY A 193 25.49 -1.85 2.21
N LEU A 194 24.51 -1.29 1.47
CA LEU A 194 24.58 -1.14 0.01
C LEU A 194 25.32 0.12 -0.47
N GLY A 195 25.65 1.05 0.44
CA GLY A 195 26.29 2.31 0.12
C GLY A 195 25.53 3.50 0.70
N THR A 196 25.81 4.69 0.13
CA THR A 196 25.19 5.96 0.55
C THR A 196 24.18 6.42 -0.52
N PHE A 197 23.03 6.87 -0.07
CA PHE A 197 21.92 7.28 -0.93
C PHE A 197 21.42 8.67 -0.57
N ASN A 198 21.06 9.47 -1.57
CA ASN A 198 20.19 10.64 -1.37
C ASN A 198 18.77 10.12 -1.13
N CYS A 199 18.14 10.52 -0.04
CA CYS A 199 16.83 10.03 0.35
C CYS A 199 15.88 11.16 0.68
N ILE A 200 14.61 10.91 0.40
CA ILE A 200 13.48 11.65 0.96
C ILE A 200 13.09 10.95 2.26
N LYS A 201 12.88 11.75 3.31
CA LYS A 201 12.51 11.29 4.65
C LYS A 201 11.05 11.55 4.93
N PHE A 202 10.35 10.52 5.36
CA PHE A 202 8.94 10.59 5.74
C PHE A 202 8.69 10.03 7.13
N ARG A 203 7.59 10.50 7.70
CA ARG A 203 6.99 9.92 8.91
C ARG A 203 5.56 9.50 8.58
N PRO A 204 5.23 8.18 8.60
CA PRO A 204 3.84 7.79 8.60
C PRO A 204 3.20 8.21 9.94
N VAL A 205 2.03 8.83 9.86
CA VAL A 205 1.21 9.11 11.05
C VAL A 205 0.48 7.82 11.38
N LEU A 206 0.94 7.16 12.42
CA LEU A 206 0.49 5.83 12.84
C LEU A 206 -0.77 5.92 13.69
N LEU A 207 -1.60 4.89 13.65
CA LEU A 207 -2.69 4.73 14.62
C LEU A 207 -2.09 4.31 15.96
N VAL A 208 -2.12 5.25 16.91
CA VAL A 208 -1.66 5.00 18.28
C VAL A 208 -2.50 3.91 18.94
N GLY A 209 -1.83 3.00 19.66
CA GLY A 209 -2.48 1.98 20.50
C GLY A 209 -2.54 0.56 19.94
N ARG A 210 -2.22 0.31 18.66
CA ARG A 210 -2.16 -1.07 18.11
C ARG A 210 -0.75 -1.68 18.18
N VAL A 211 0.27 -0.95 17.74
CA VAL A 211 1.66 -1.43 17.66
C VAL A 211 2.63 -0.40 18.22
N PHE A 212 2.31 0.89 18.07
CA PHE A 212 3.17 2.01 18.42
C PHE A 212 2.58 2.79 19.59
N LYS A 213 3.44 3.30 20.48
CA LYS A 213 3.03 4.12 21.62
C LYS A 213 2.74 5.56 21.22
N ASP A 214 3.53 6.07 20.27
CA ASP A 214 3.45 7.41 19.76
C ASP A 214 3.30 7.45 18.25
N GLU A 215 2.64 8.48 17.73
CA GLU A 215 2.47 8.69 16.28
C GLU A 215 3.81 8.88 15.55
N GLU A 216 4.87 9.18 16.28
CA GLU A 216 6.20 9.53 15.78
C GLU A 216 7.20 8.37 15.79
N ASP A 217 6.80 7.17 16.18
CA ASP A 217 7.70 6.02 16.39
C ASP A 217 8.31 5.43 15.13
N MET A 218 7.83 5.82 13.93
CA MET A 218 8.37 5.30 12.67
C MET A 218 8.91 6.40 11.77
N THR A 219 10.06 6.13 11.14
CA THR A 219 10.63 6.97 10.09
C THR A 219 10.98 6.10 8.88
N ILE A 220 10.71 6.59 7.67
CA ILE A 220 10.98 5.90 6.41
C ILE A 220 11.83 6.80 5.53
N TRP A 221 12.84 6.23 4.90
CA TRP A 221 13.69 6.86 3.89
C TRP A 221 13.54 6.13 2.57
N ILE A 222 13.14 6.86 1.55
CA ILE A 222 13.04 6.36 0.16
C ILE A 222 14.09 7.02 -0.70
N THR A 223 14.47 6.40 -1.82
CA THR A 223 15.39 7.00 -2.79
C THR A 223 14.81 8.30 -3.36
N ASP A 224 15.63 9.35 -3.43
CA ASP A 224 15.28 10.62 -4.07
C ASP A 224 15.56 10.53 -5.59
N ASP A 225 14.86 9.62 -6.25
CA ASP A 225 14.87 9.39 -7.69
C ASP A 225 13.50 8.85 -8.17
N LYS A 226 13.39 8.49 -9.44
CA LYS A 226 12.13 8.01 -10.03
C LYS A 226 11.63 6.70 -9.41
N ASN A 227 12.51 5.84 -8.87
CA ASN A 227 12.13 4.55 -8.29
C ASN A 227 11.44 4.69 -6.94
N LYS A 228 11.81 5.68 -6.11
CA LYS A 228 11.27 5.90 -4.76
C LYS A 228 11.22 4.62 -3.90
N VAL A 229 12.31 3.85 -3.94
CA VAL A 229 12.45 2.60 -3.18
C VAL A 229 12.79 2.89 -1.73
N VAL A 230 12.17 2.18 -0.79
CA VAL A 230 12.54 2.27 0.62
C VAL A 230 13.99 1.78 0.80
N ILE A 231 14.86 2.65 1.31
CA ILE A 231 16.24 2.35 1.68
C ILE A 231 16.31 1.92 3.13
N ARG A 232 15.53 2.59 3.99
CA ARG A 232 15.44 2.30 5.42
C ARG A 232 14.03 2.57 5.92
N ALA A 233 13.51 1.69 6.78
CA ALA A 233 12.45 1.97 7.71
C ALA A 233 12.98 1.74 9.12
N GLN A 234 12.70 2.65 10.06
CA GLN A 234 13.14 2.58 11.44
C GLN A 234 11.95 2.80 12.35
N ALA A 235 11.75 1.88 13.28
CA ALA A 235 10.74 1.97 14.32
C ALA A 235 11.43 2.09 15.67
N GLU A 236 11.11 3.15 16.43
CA GLU A 236 11.57 3.31 17.80
C GLU A 236 10.81 2.36 18.73
N ILE A 237 11.51 1.73 19.64
CA ILE A 237 10.96 0.85 20.66
C ILE A 237 11.43 1.29 22.03
N LEU A 238 10.93 0.65 23.10
CA LEU A 238 11.27 1.04 24.49
C LEU A 238 12.77 1.21 24.75
N VAL A 239 13.60 0.39 24.09
CA VAL A 239 15.05 0.48 24.18
C VAL A 239 15.62 0.33 22.76
N GLY A 240 16.14 1.43 22.21
CA GLY A 240 16.72 1.45 20.87
C GLY A 240 15.70 1.46 19.74
N SER A 241 16.08 0.93 18.59
CA SER A 241 15.23 0.89 17.40
C SER A 241 15.40 -0.39 16.59
N VAL A 242 14.32 -0.85 15.97
CA VAL A 242 14.34 -1.89 14.93
C VAL A 242 14.45 -1.19 13.58
N LYS A 243 15.37 -1.68 12.75
CA LYS A 243 15.60 -1.14 11.41
C LYS A 243 15.37 -2.21 10.35
N MET A 244 14.81 -1.80 9.23
CA MET A 244 14.71 -2.57 8.01
C MET A 244 15.49 -1.82 6.93
N ASP A 245 16.65 -2.36 6.52
CA ASP A 245 17.52 -1.76 5.51
C ASP A 245 17.44 -2.55 4.20
N LEU A 246 17.39 -1.85 3.06
CA LEU A 246 17.51 -2.48 1.75
C LEU A 246 18.86 -3.20 1.65
N LYS A 247 18.82 -4.52 1.38
CA LYS A 247 19.97 -5.40 1.28
C LYS A 247 20.31 -5.76 -0.16
N LYS A 248 19.28 -5.91 -1.01
CA LYS A 248 19.43 -6.29 -2.41
C LYS A 248 18.23 -5.81 -3.20
N TYR A 249 18.45 -5.51 -4.47
CA TYR A 249 17.39 -5.14 -5.41
C TYR A 249 17.70 -5.64 -6.80
N SER A 250 16.66 -5.86 -7.61
CA SER A 250 16.75 -6.13 -9.05
C SER A 250 15.46 -5.70 -9.75
N GLY A 251 15.49 -5.60 -11.07
CA GLY A 251 14.28 -5.31 -11.88
C GLY A 251 13.67 -3.93 -11.66
N LEU A 252 14.45 -2.93 -11.20
CA LEU A 252 13.97 -1.56 -11.06
C LEU A 252 13.56 -0.98 -12.41
N ALA A 253 12.50 -0.18 -12.44
CA ALA A 253 12.03 0.50 -13.66
C ALA A 253 13.01 1.55 -14.18
N ASN A 254 13.85 2.13 -13.32
CA ASN A 254 14.81 3.17 -13.67
C ASN A 254 16.19 2.88 -13.06
N PRO A 255 17.27 3.48 -13.60
CA PRO A 255 18.56 3.48 -12.93
C PRO A 255 18.46 4.07 -11.51
N LEU A 256 19.17 3.49 -10.55
CA LEU A 256 19.16 3.94 -9.15
C LEU A 256 20.09 5.15 -8.97
N LEU A 257 19.61 6.33 -9.42
CA LEU A 257 20.38 7.56 -9.44
C LEU A 257 20.60 8.18 -8.05
N ALA A 258 19.78 7.83 -7.09
CA ALA A 258 19.95 8.27 -5.70
C ALA A 258 21.20 7.69 -5.04
N LYS A 259 21.76 6.58 -5.54
CA LYS A 259 22.99 5.99 -4.99
C LYS A 259 24.21 6.80 -5.42
N ILE A 260 24.96 7.31 -4.44
CA ILE A 260 26.13 8.19 -4.66
C ILE A 260 27.47 7.53 -4.34
N LYS A 261 27.48 6.44 -3.60
CA LYS A 261 28.65 5.59 -3.30
C LYS A 261 28.22 4.18 -2.95
#